data_8d9eea3e92a7c817c3dcba955627c7bf
#
_entry.id   8d9eea3e92a7c817c3dcba955627c7bf
#
_cell.length_a   1.000
_cell.length_b   1.000
_cell.length_c   1.000
_cell.angle_alpha   90.00
_cell.angle_beta   90.00
_cell.angle_gamma   90.00
#
_symmetry.space_group_name_H-M   'P 1'
#
loop_
_entity.id
_entity.type
_entity.pdbx_description
1 polymer ?
#
loop_
_entity_poly.entity_id
_entity_poly.type
_entity_poly.pdbx_seq_one_letter_code
_entity_poly.pdbx_strand_id
1 'polypeptide(L)'
;IMENITLAPMKVKGISKKEAETKALELLARVGIPEQAYKYPSGLSGGQQQRVAIARALAMDPKIMLFDEPTSALDPEMIKEVLDVMVDLAKEDVTMIVVTHEMGFAKEVADRVILFDEGMLIEENTPDIFFDNPEHERTKLFLEQIL
;
A
#
# COMPACT_ATOMS: atom_id res chain seq x y z
N ILE A 1 -10.46 -12.45 10.70
CA ILE A 1 -10.19 -11.54 9.58
C ILE A 1 -11.50 -11.02 8.98
N MET A 2 -12.45 -11.87 8.69
CA MET A 2 -13.75 -11.47 8.16
C MET A 2 -14.37 -10.30 8.93
N GLU A 3 -14.46 -10.40 10.26
CA GLU A 3 -15.01 -9.33 11.10
C GLU A 3 -14.22 -8.02 11.01
N ASN A 4 -12.90 -8.09 10.88
CA ASN A 4 -12.04 -6.91 10.71
C ASN A 4 -12.38 -6.12 9.44
N ILE A 5 -12.68 -6.81 8.34
CA ILE A 5 -12.96 -6.18 7.06
C ILE A 5 -14.42 -5.69 7.00
N THR A 6 -15.37 -6.45 7.56
CA THR A 6 -16.80 -6.16 7.44
C THR A 6 -17.31 -5.12 8.42
N LEU A 7 -16.64 -4.92 9.57
CA LEU A 7 -17.13 -4.06 10.65
C LEU A 7 -17.39 -2.61 10.18
N ALA A 8 -16.42 -1.99 9.54
CA ALA A 8 -16.54 -0.60 9.11
C ALA A 8 -17.59 -0.40 8.01
N PRO A 9 -17.65 -1.19 6.93
CA PRO A 9 -18.72 -1.10 5.95
C PRO A 9 -20.12 -1.25 6.53
N MET A 10 -20.33 -2.21 7.44
CA MET A 10 -21.63 -2.38 8.09
C MET A 10 -21.99 -1.19 9.00
N LYS A 11 -21.03 -0.68 9.78
CA LYS A 11 -21.30 0.39 10.77
C LYS A 11 -21.40 1.77 10.13
N VAL A 12 -20.58 2.06 9.12
CA VAL A 12 -20.47 3.40 8.54
C VAL A 12 -21.34 3.55 7.29
N LYS A 13 -21.35 2.53 6.41
CA LYS A 13 -22.13 2.56 5.17
C LYS A 13 -23.52 1.93 5.31
N GLY A 14 -23.79 1.22 6.41
CA GLY A 14 -25.08 0.57 6.64
C GLY A 14 -25.38 -0.59 5.71
N ILE A 15 -24.40 -1.17 5.03
CA ILE A 15 -24.61 -2.35 4.17
C ILE A 15 -24.92 -3.58 5.01
N SER A 16 -25.64 -4.55 4.41
CA SER A 16 -26.00 -5.78 5.09
C SER A 16 -24.77 -6.64 5.40
N LYS A 17 -24.89 -7.51 6.41
CA LYS A 17 -23.81 -8.45 6.75
C LYS A 17 -23.42 -9.32 5.56
N LYS A 18 -24.40 -9.82 4.80
CA LYS A 18 -24.18 -10.68 3.62
C LYS A 18 -23.39 -9.94 2.53
N GLU A 19 -23.75 -8.70 2.26
CA GLU A 19 -23.04 -7.83 1.30
C GLU A 19 -21.60 -7.57 1.74
N ALA A 20 -21.41 -7.23 3.02
CA ALA A 20 -20.09 -6.98 3.60
C ALA A 20 -19.19 -8.23 3.54
N GLU A 21 -19.73 -9.42 3.85
CA GLU A 21 -18.99 -10.69 3.77
C GLU A 21 -18.62 -11.06 2.33
N THR A 22 -19.53 -10.89 1.38
CA THR A 22 -19.23 -11.11 -0.05
C THR A 22 -18.09 -10.20 -0.50
N LYS A 23 -18.19 -8.91 -0.24
CA LYS A 23 -17.15 -7.93 -0.57
C LYS A 23 -15.80 -8.25 0.12
N ALA A 24 -15.84 -8.67 1.38
CA ALA A 24 -14.64 -9.05 2.10
C ALA A 24 -13.92 -10.25 1.47
N LEU A 25 -14.66 -11.28 1.00
CA LEU A 25 -14.07 -12.43 0.29
C LEU A 25 -13.46 -12.02 -1.06
N GLU A 26 -14.13 -11.16 -1.82
CA GLU A 26 -13.62 -10.61 -3.07
C GLU A 26 -12.31 -9.84 -2.85
N LEU A 27 -12.26 -8.99 -1.82
CA LEU A 27 -11.07 -8.22 -1.47
C LEU A 27 -9.92 -9.09 -0.96
N LEU A 28 -10.21 -10.13 -0.16
CA LEU A 28 -9.20 -11.09 0.26
C LEU A 28 -8.64 -11.90 -0.91
N ALA A 29 -9.48 -12.25 -1.88
CA ALA A 29 -9.01 -12.88 -3.12
C ALA A 29 -8.13 -11.92 -3.93
N ARG A 30 -8.52 -10.63 -4.03
CA ARG A 30 -7.74 -9.59 -4.72
C ARG A 30 -6.35 -9.39 -4.13
N VAL A 31 -6.20 -9.48 -2.80
CA VAL A 31 -4.90 -9.40 -2.14
C VAL A 31 -4.22 -10.76 -1.96
N GLY A 32 -4.72 -11.82 -2.61
CA GLY A 32 -4.09 -13.14 -2.69
C GLY A 32 -4.11 -13.99 -1.42
N ILE A 33 -5.09 -13.78 -0.52
CA ILE A 33 -5.19 -14.51 0.75
C ILE A 33 -6.63 -14.91 1.13
N PRO A 34 -7.47 -15.43 0.20
CA PRO A 34 -8.87 -15.75 0.49
C PRO A 34 -9.03 -16.82 1.59
N GLU A 35 -8.08 -17.74 1.72
CA GLU A 35 -8.09 -18.81 2.70
C GLU A 35 -7.89 -18.32 4.15
N GLN A 36 -7.51 -17.04 4.34
CA GLN A 36 -7.31 -16.44 5.65
C GLN A 36 -8.62 -15.84 6.23
N ALA A 37 -9.71 -15.82 5.47
CA ALA A 37 -10.94 -15.12 5.81
C ALA A 37 -11.48 -15.38 7.22
N TYR A 38 -11.39 -16.62 7.68
CA TYR A 38 -11.95 -17.05 8.97
C TYR A 38 -10.89 -17.26 10.07
N LYS A 39 -9.64 -16.88 9.80
CA LYS A 39 -8.57 -16.95 10.82
C LYS A 39 -8.54 -15.69 11.68
N TYR A 40 -7.77 -15.76 12.76
CA TYR A 40 -7.45 -14.60 13.61
C TYR A 40 -6.14 -13.95 13.15
N PRO A 41 -5.96 -12.63 13.38
CA PRO A 41 -4.74 -11.92 13.00
C PRO A 41 -3.45 -12.56 13.56
N SER A 42 -3.50 -13.09 14.77
CA SER A 42 -2.35 -13.76 15.40
C SER A 42 -1.88 -15.04 14.69
N GLY A 43 -2.71 -15.60 13.82
CA GLY A 43 -2.36 -16.78 13.02
C GLY A 43 -1.84 -16.45 11.61
N LEU A 44 -1.61 -15.15 11.30
CA LEU A 44 -1.13 -14.68 10.02
C LEU A 44 0.31 -14.17 10.10
N SER A 45 1.08 -14.34 9.01
CA SER A 45 2.39 -13.69 8.87
C SER A 45 2.25 -12.18 8.80
N GLY A 46 3.34 -11.41 9.00
CA GLY A 46 3.34 -9.95 8.88
C GLY A 46 2.84 -9.48 7.52
N GLY A 47 3.31 -10.07 6.42
CA GLY A 47 2.87 -9.75 5.08
C GLY A 47 1.38 -10.05 4.83
N GLN A 48 0.87 -11.17 5.40
CA GLN A 48 -0.57 -11.47 5.35
C GLN A 48 -1.40 -10.46 6.16
N GLN A 49 -0.92 -10.06 7.35
CA GLN A 49 -1.60 -9.03 8.14
C GLN A 49 -1.65 -7.69 7.39
N GLN A 50 -0.57 -7.31 6.72
CA GLN A 50 -0.52 -6.09 5.91
C GLN A 50 -1.49 -6.16 4.73
N ARG A 51 -1.57 -7.29 4.01
CA ARG A 51 -2.54 -7.49 2.93
C ARG A 51 -3.99 -7.47 3.44
N VAL A 52 -4.26 -7.98 4.64
CA VAL A 52 -5.57 -7.80 5.31
C VAL A 52 -5.85 -6.33 5.61
N ALA A 53 -4.86 -5.56 6.05
CA ALA A 53 -5.02 -4.12 6.31
C ALA A 53 -5.38 -3.35 5.02
N ILE A 54 -4.74 -3.70 3.89
CA ILE A 54 -5.08 -3.18 2.56
C ILE A 54 -6.52 -3.54 2.18
N ALA A 55 -6.91 -4.82 2.28
CA ALA A 55 -8.27 -5.27 1.98
C ALA A 55 -9.31 -4.56 2.86
N ARG A 56 -9.02 -4.36 4.14
CA ARG A 56 -9.88 -3.61 5.07
C ARG A 56 -10.05 -2.15 4.63
N ALA A 57 -8.99 -1.49 4.21
CA ALA A 57 -9.07 -0.12 3.71
C ALA A 57 -9.90 -0.04 2.41
N LEU A 58 -9.66 -0.94 1.47
CA LEU A 58 -10.42 -1.04 0.22
C LEU A 58 -11.91 -1.30 0.43
N ALA A 59 -12.31 -2.01 1.51
CA ALA A 59 -13.71 -2.29 1.82
C ALA A 59 -14.56 -1.02 2.02
N MET A 60 -13.90 0.09 2.33
CA MET A 60 -14.55 1.40 2.48
C MET A 60 -14.73 2.17 1.17
N ASP A 61 -14.31 1.63 0.02
CA ASP A 61 -14.30 2.29 -1.30
C ASP A 61 -13.66 3.69 -1.22
N PRO A 62 -12.41 3.79 -0.75
CA PRO A 62 -11.77 5.07 -0.57
C PRO A 62 -11.48 5.72 -1.93
N LYS A 63 -11.56 7.06 -1.99
CA LYS A 63 -11.10 7.82 -3.16
C LYS A 63 -9.57 7.93 -3.22
N ILE A 64 -8.92 7.91 -2.06
CA ILE A 64 -7.47 8.01 -1.93
C ILE A 64 -7.05 7.04 -0.83
N MET A 65 -6.00 6.26 -1.07
CA MET A 65 -5.34 5.44 -0.05
C MET A 65 -4.04 6.09 0.39
N LEU A 66 -3.81 6.08 1.69
CA LEU A 66 -2.58 6.58 2.30
C LEU A 66 -1.79 5.41 2.88
N PHE A 67 -0.54 5.28 2.48
CA PHE A 67 0.39 4.27 2.98
C PHE A 67 1.58 4.97 3.64
N ASP A 68 1.83 4.64 4.89
CA ASP A 68 2.97 5.15 5.64
C ASP A 68 3.89 3.95 5.95
N GLU A 69 4.98 3.86 5.20
CA GLU A 69 5.98 2.78 5.27
C GLU A 69 5.37 1.36 5.38
N PRO A 70 4.57 0.92 4.40
CA PRO A 70 3.78 -0.32 4.52
C PRO A 70 4.61 -1.59 4.66
N THR A 71 5.90 -1.53 4.42
CA THR A 71 6.84 -2.68 4.42
C THR A 71 7.87 -2.64 5.55
N SER A 72 7.97 -1.53 6.32
CA SER A 72 9.06 -1.29 7.28
C SER A 72 9.18 -2.33 8.42
N ALA A 73 8.08 -3.00 8.77
CA ALA A 73 8.04 -4.01 9.83
C ALA A 73 8.00 -5.45 9.29
N LEU A 74 8.33 -5.66 8.00
CA LEU A 74 8.24 -6.94 7.33
C LEU A 74 9.63 -7.54 7.06
N ASP A 75 9.71 -8.87 7.10
CA ASP A 75 10.88 -9.59 6.63
C ASP A 75 11.01 -9.46 5.10
N PRO A 76 12.24 -9.45 4.54
CA PRO A 76 12.46 -9.27 3.11
C PRO A 76 11.64 -10.18 2.18
N GLU A 77 11.40 -11.42 2.61
CA GLU A 77 10.59 -12.38 1.85
C GLU A 77 9.11 -11.96 1.73
N MET A 78 8.61 -11.19 2.70
CA MET A 78 7.21 -10.74 2.74
C MET A 78 6.98 -9.39 2.06
N ILE A 79 8.05 -8.58 1.92
CA ILE A 79 7.99 -7.24 1.29
C ILE A 79 7.41 -7.35 -0.12
N LYS A 80 7.97 -8.27 -0.91
CA LYS A 80 7.55 -8.45 -2.30
C LYS A 80 6.05 -8.71 -2.43
N GLU A 81 5.49 -9.61 -1.60
CA GLU A 81 4.06 -9.95 -1.65
C GLU A 81 3.14 -8.76 -1.40
N VAL A 82 3.57 -7.82 -0.55
CA VAL A 82 2.82 -6.59 -0.26
C VAL A 82 2.98 -5.58 -1.39
N LEU A 83 4.20 -5.41 -1.91
CA LEU A 83 4.46 -4.50 -3.04
C LEU A 83 3.74 -4.96 -4.31
N ASP A 84 3.70 -6.26 -4.61
CA ASP A 84 2.97 -6.80 -5.77
C ASP A 84 1.48 -6.40 -5.71
N VAL A 85 0.85 -6.49 -4.52
CA VAL A 85 -0.54 -6.01 -4.35
C VAL A 85 -0.65 -4.50 -4.59
N MET A 86 0.30 -3.70 -4.13
CA MET A 86 0.28 -2.24 -4.34
C MET A 86 0.51 -1.87 -5.81
N VAL A 87 1.36 -2.62 -6.52
CA VAL A 87 1.54 -2.48 -7.99
C VAL A 87 0.23 -2.75 -8.72
N ASP A 88 -0.49 -3.80 -8.34
CA ASP A 88 -1.78 -4.13 -8.96
C ASP A 88 -2.82 -3.05 -8.68
N LEU A 89 -2.86 -2.46 -7.48
CA LEU A 89 -3.73 -1.33 -7.15
C LEU A 89 -3.40 -0.09 -7.99
N ALA A 90 -2.11 0.19 -8.24
CA ALA A 90 -1.70 1.30 -9.10
C ALA A 90 -2.17 1.10 -10.55
N LYS A 91 -2.06 -0.13 -11.08
CA LYS A 91 -2.55 -0.47 -12.43
C LYS A 91 -4.07 -0.35 -12.59
N GLU A 92 -4.81 -0.41 -11.50
CA GLU A 92 -6.27 -0.24 -11.47
C GLU A 92 -6.72 1.21 -11.20
N ASP A 93 -5.82 2.18 -11.40
CA ASP A 93 -6.05 3.61 -11.21
C ASP A 93 -6.50 3.99 -9.78
N VAL A 94 -6.11 3.22 -8.76
CA VAL A 94 -6.36 3.59 -7.37
C VAL A 94 -5.42 4.74 -6.99
N THR A 95 -5.97 5.90 -6.67
CA THR A 95 -5.16 7.04 -6.21
C THR A 95 -4.51 6.71 -4.87
N MET A 96 -3.18 6.76 -4.83
CA MET A 96 -2.38 6.44 -3.63
C MET A 96 -1.39 7.55 -3.32
N ILE A 97 -1.18 7.80 -2.02
CA ILE A 97 -0.03 8.54 -1.51
C ILE A 97 0.76 7.56 -0.65
N VAL A 98 2.03 7.35 -1.00
CA VAL A 98 2.86 6.32 -0.36
C VAL A 98 4.14 6.94 0.16
N VAL A 99 4.37 6.83 1.46
CA VAL A 99 5.68 7.07 2.07
C VAL A 99 6.43 5.74 2.07
N THR A 100 7.58 5.68 1.43
CA THR A 100 8.33 4.42 1.28
C THR A 100 9.82 4.68 1.07
N HIS A 101 10.63 3.70 1.42
CA HIS A 101 12.04 3.60 1.06
C HIS A 101 12.30 2.49 0.02
N GLU A 102 11.24 1.91 -0.53
CA GLU A 102 11.31 0.93 -1.61
C GLU A 102 11.45 1.65 -2.96
N MET A 103 12.67 2.08 -3.32
CA MET A 103 12.92 2.90 -4.50
C MET A 103 12.55 2.21 -5.81
N GLY A 104 12.75 0.90 -5.90
CA GLY A 104 12.34 0.10 -7.06
C GLY A 104 10.83 0.15 -7.30
N PHE A 105 10.03 0.02 -6.23
CA PHE A 105 8.59 0.16 -6.29
C PHE A 105 8.18 1.59 -6.71
N ALA A 106 8.76 2.61 -6.07
CA ALA A 106 8.44 4.01 -6.40
C ALA A 106 8.76 4.32 -7.87
N LYS A 107 9.90 3.83 -8.39
CA LYS A 107 10.27 4.01 -9.81
C LYS A 107 9.30 3.32 -10.77
N GLU A 108 8.76 2.15 -10.39
CA GLU A 108 7.88 1.35 -11.25
C GLU A 108 6.47 1.93 -11.36
N VAL A 109 5.90 2.46 -10.26
CA VAL A 109 4.46 2.74 -10.21
C VAL A 109 4.09 4.20 -9.99
N ALA A 110 5.02 5.05 -9.56
CA ALA A 110 4.67 6.43 -9.23
C ALA A 110 4.47 7.29 -10.48
N ASP A 111 3.45 8.14 -10.49
CA ASP A 111 3.32 9.23 -11.47
C ASP A 111 4.20 10.42 -11.07
N ARG A 112 4.38 10.62 -9.76
CA ARG A 112 5.16 11.70 -9.17
C ARG A 112 5.90 11.21 -7.95
N VAL A 113 7.17 11.62 -7.81
CA VAL A 113 8.01 11.34 -6.64
C VAL A 113 8.38 12.65 -5.97
N ILE A 114 8.31 12.66 -4.64
CA ILE A 114 8.56 13.85 -3.82
C ILE A 114 9.58 13.49 -2.76
N LEU A 115 10.65 14.28 -2.65
CA LEU A 115 11.60 14.22 -1.52
C LEU A 115 11.27 15.30 -0.49
N PHE A 116 11.04 14.86 0.75
CA PHE A 116 10.98 15.73 1.92
C PHE A 116 12.25 15.58 2.74
N ASP A 117 12.81 16.69 3.17
CA ASP A 117 13.94 16.74 4.11
C ASP A 117 13.79 17.94 5.04
N GLU A 118 14.08 17.75 6.33
CA GLU A 118 13.93 18.78 7.38
C GLU A 118 12.55 19.49 7.38
N GLY A 119 11.48 18.77 7.03
CA GLY A 119 10.13 19.31 6.98
C GLY A 119 9.82 20.17 5.73
N MET A 120 10.73 20.24 4.77
CA MET A 120 10.57 20.97 3.51
C MET A 120 10.48 20.03 2.33
N LEU A 121 9.69 20.41 1.32
CA LEU A 121 9.70 19.78 0.02
C LEU A 121 10.98 20.21 -0.72
N ILE A 122 11.85 19.26 -1.02
CA ILE A 122 13.12 19.48 -1.68
C ILE A 122 13.00 19.40 -3.19
N GLU A 123 12.39 18.32 -3.67
CA GLU A 123 12.20 18.08 -5.09
C GLU A 123 10.92 17.31 -5.33
N GLU A 124 10.25 17.60 -6.44
CA GLU A 124 9.10 16.89 -6.96
C GLU A 124 9.26 16.73 -8.45
N ASN A 125 9.28 15.48 -8.95
CA ASN A 125 9.43 15.19 -10.37
C ASN A 125 8.74 13.88 -10.75
N THR A 126 8.70 13.59 -12.05
CA THR A 126 8.37 12.24 -12.56
C THR A 126 9.49 11.26 -12.16
N PRO A 127 9.19 9.95 -12.04
CA PRO A 127 10.21 8.95 -11.67
C PRO A 127 11.47 9.01 -12.53
N ASP A 128 11.34 9.14 -13.84
CA ASP A 128 12.50 9.18 -14.76
C ASP A 128 13.46 10.35 -14.44
N ILE A 129 12.90 11.54 -14.16
CA ILE A 129 13.73 12.70 -13.81
C ILE A 129 14.29 12.51 -12.40
N PHE A 130 13.44 12.15 -11.45
CA PHE A 130 13.82 12.03 -10.05
C PHE A 130 14.94 11.01 -9.81
N PHE A 131 14.86 9.83 -10.44
CA PHE A 131 15.84 8.75 -10.22
C PHE A 131 17.03 8.80 -11.15
N ASP A 132 16.86 9.19 -12.42
CA ASP A 132 17.92 9.12 -13.42
C ASP A 132 18.62 10.47 -13.66
N ASN A 133 17.93 11.59 -13.33
CA ASN A 133 18.43 12.95 -13.60
C ASN A 133 17.96 13.96 -12.55
N PRO A 134 18.17 13.70 -11.23
CA PRO A 134 17.68 14.59 -10.18
C PRO A 134 18.24 16.00 -10.31
N GLU A 135 17.37 16.99 -10.11
CA GLU A 135 17.73 18.41 -10.28
C GLU A 135 18.39 18.97 -9.04
N HIS A 136 17.90 18.59 -7.84
CA HIS A 136 18.39 19.13 -6.58
C HIS A 136 19.58 18.33 -6.03
N GLU A 137 20.64 19.03 -5.55
CA GLU A 137 21.83 18.39 -4.99
C GLU A 137 21.52 17.46 -3.81
N ARG A 138 20.56 17.81 -2.97
CA ARG A 138 20.15 16.99 -1.83
C ARG A 138 19.51 15.67 -2.29
N THR A 139 18.79 15.70 -3.39
CA THR A 139 18.19 14.49 -4.01
C THR A 139 19.30 13.58 -4.55
N LYS A 140 20.31 14.14 -5.21
CA LYS A 140 21.47 13.37 -5.70
C LYS A 140 22.16 12.65 -4.57
N LEU A 141 22.48 13.38 -3.49
CA LEU A 141 23.13 12.80 -2.31
C LEU A 141 22.28 11.72 -1.63
N PHE A 142 20.96 11.91 -1.59
CA PHE A 142 20.04 10.92 -1.04
C PHE A 142 20.05 9.63 -1.87
N LEU A 143 19.95 9.74 -3.19
CA LEU A 143 19.94 8.58 -4.09
C LEU A 143 21.28 7.83 -4.09
N GLU A 144 22.42 8.53 -4.04
CA GLU A 144 23.75 7.92 -3.93
C GLU A 144 23.94 7.07 -2.66
N GLN A 145 23.16 7.34 -1.61
CA GLN A 145 23.23 6.59 -0.34
C GLN A 145 22.36 5.33 -0.33
N ILE A 146 21.34 5.27 -1.21
CA ILE A 146 20.31 4.22 -1.17
C ILE A 146 20.43 3.26 -2.35
N LEU A 147 20.89 3.73 -3.51
CA LEU A 147 21.11 2.95 -4.72
C LEU A 147 22.56 2.51 -4.84
#